data_4ce70a7e2cc9a6ce0b2ba18057b86664
#
_entry.id   4ce70a7e2cc9a6ce0b2ba18057b86664
#
_cell.length_a   1.000
_cell.length_b   1.000
_cell.length_c   1.000
_cell.angle_alpha   90.00
_cell.angle_beta   90.00
_cell.angle_gamma   90.00
#
_symmetry.space_group_name_H-M   'P 1'
#
loop_
_entity.id
_entity.type
_entity.pdbx_description
1 polymer ?
#
loop_
_entity_poly.entity_id
_entity_poly.type
_entity_poly.pdbx_seq_one_letter_code
_entity_poly.pdbx_strand_id
1 'polypeptide(L)'
;MFNLFKKKPEPKLIHYLSLFWDPKEEIAIFDPFFREAMKQNVTIIGMRFIESDSLIDKRHVITFKALGTYDNLNKLEASIPEMDGMDIFKQND
;
A
#
# COMPACT_ATOMS: atom_id res chain seq x y z
N MET A 1 5.53 34.63 -15.59
CA MET A 1 4.16 34.64 -15.72
C MET A 1 3.51 33.32 -16.05
N PHE A 2 4.25 32.44 -16.45
CA PHE A 2 3.74 31.17 -16.84
C PHE A 2 3.18 30.34 -15.73
N ASN A 3 3.37 30.76 -14.48
CA ASN A 3 2.80 30.10 -13.33
C ASN A 3 1.28 30.11 -13.31
N LEU A 4 0.68 30.98 -14.11
CA LEU A 4 -0.77 31.02 -14.23
C LEU A 4 -1.36 29.76 -14.81
N PHE A 5 -0.56 29.04 -15.59
CA PHE A 5 -0.99 27.81 -16.24
C PHE A 5 -0.44 26.57 -15.58
N LYS A 6 0.37 26.75 -14.57
CA LYS A 6 0.94 25.65 -13.84
C LYS A 6 -0.09 25.12 -12.86
N LYS A 7 -0.48 23.85 -13.01
CA LYS A 7 -1.29 23.20 -12.00
C LYS A 7 -0.52 23.20 -10.69
N LYS A 8 -1.19 23.55 -9.62
CA LYS A 8 -0.63 23.30 -8.30
C LYS A 8 -0.41 21.80 -8.16
N PRO A 9 0.75 21.38 -7.66
CA PRO A 9 0.94 19.97 -7.40
C PRO A 9 -0.14 19.49 -6.41
N GLU A 10 -0.67 18.31 -6.66
CA GLU A 10 -1.61 17.70 -5.73
C GLU A 10 -0.92 17.50 -4.38
N PRO A 11 -1.64 17.74 -3.29
CA PRO A 11 -1.07 17.46 -1.97
C PRO A 11 -0.79 15.98 -1.83
N LYS A 12 0.33 15.66 -1.22
CA LYS A 12 0.63 14.28 -0.87
C LYS A 12 -0.14 13.90 0.38
N LEU A 13 -0.74 12.74 0.32
CA LEU A 13 -1.51 12.18 1.42
C LEU A 13 -0.77 10.98 1.99
N ILE A 14 -1.07 10.70 3.24
CA ILE A 14 -0.55 9.48 3.89
C ILE A 14 -1.69 8.50 4.01
N HIS A 15 -1.49 7.31 3.46
CA HIS A 15 -2.44 6.21 3.61
C HIS A 15 -1.77 5.06 4.37
N TYR A 16 -2.58 4.37 5.14
CA TYR A 16 -2.16 3.15 5.80
C TYR A 16 -2.80 1.97 5.07
N LEU A 17 -1.98 1.13 4.48
CA LEU A 17 -2.43 -0.04 3.73
C LEU A 17 -2.07 -1.28 4.54
N SER A 18 -3.08 -1.98 5.03
CA SER A 18 -2.88 -3.22 5.77
C SER A 18 -3.11 -4.39 4.84
N LEU A 19 -2.10 -5.21 4.67
CA LEU A 19 -2.15 -6.38 3.82
C LEU A 19 -2.14 -7.62 4.71
N PHE A 20 -3.03 -8.54 4.43
CA PHE A 20 -3.06 -9.85 5.07
C PHE A 20 -2.20 -10.82 4.26
N TRP A 21 -1.36 -11.53 4.96
CA TRP A 21 -0.36 -12.42 4.36
C TRP A 21 -0.33 -13.74 5.11
N ASP A 22 -0.35 -14.85 4.35
CA ASP A 22 -0.18 -16.17 4.92
C ASP A 22 1.29 -16.37 5.31
N PRO A 23 1.60 -16.69 6.58
CA PRO A 23 2.99 -16.86 6.99
C PRO A 23 3.73 -18.00 6.30
N LYS A 24 3.02 -18.88 5.59
CA LYS A 24 3.65 -19.92 4.78
C LYS A 24 4.22 -19.40 3.48
N GLU A 25 3.75 -18.22 3.04
CA GLU A 25 4.25 -17.60 1.82
C GLU A 25 5.58 -16.91 2.09
N GLU A 26 6.43 -16.89 1.09
CA GLU A 26 7.70 -16.20 1.18
C GLU A 26 7.49 -14.67 1.15
N ILE A 27 8.39 -13.97 1.82
CA ILE A 27 8.37 -12.50 1.83
C ILE A 27 8.44 -11.90 0.43
N ALA A 28 9.01 -12.65 -0.53
CA ALA A 28 9.08 -12.23 -1.92
C ALA A 28 7.71 -11.93 -2.55
N ILE A 29 6.61 -12.39 -1.97
CA ILE A 29 5.27 -12.05 -2.46
C ILE A 29 4.99 -10.56 -2.41
N PHE A 30 5.71 -9.80 -1.57
CA PHE A 30 5.57 -8.35 -1.48
C PHE A 30 6.31 -7.61 -2.59
N ASP A 31 7.16 -8.27 -3.37
CA ASP A 31 7.88 -7.62 -4.47
C ASP A 31 6.92 -6.95 -5.47
N PRO A 32 5.83 -7.59 -5.91
CA PRO A 32 4.87 -6.93 -6.81
C PRO A 32 4.27 -5.66 -6.21
N PHE A 33 4.02 -5.66 -4.90
CA PHE A 33 3.51 -4.48 -4.20
C PHE A 33 4.51 -3.32 -4.25
N PHE A 34 5.78 -3.59 -3.94
CA PHE A 34 6.81 -2.56 -3.96
C PHE A 34 7.06 -2.03 -5.36
N ARG A 35 7.06 -2.90 -6.37
CA ARG A 35 7.21 -2.49 -7.77
C ARG A 35 6.06 -1.61 -8.21
N GLU A 36 4.84 -1.97 -7.85
CA GLU A 36 3.68 -1.18 -8.20
C GLU A 36 3.70 0.17 -7.49
N ALA A 37 4.12 0.21 -6.23
CA ALA A 37 4.28 1.46 -5.49
C ALA A 37 5.27 2.39 -6.21
N MET A 38 6.41 1.86 -6.65
CA MET A 38 7.37 2.64 -7.43
C MET A 38 6.78 3.14 -8.74
N LYS A 39 6.08 2.27 -9.44
CA LYS A 39 5.43 2.60 -10.71
C LYS A 39 4.42 3.73 -10.56
N GLN A 40 3.69 3.76 -9.46
CA GLN A 40 2.67 4.76 -9.19
C GLN A 40 3.21 5.99 -8.44
N ASN A 41 4.53 6.10 -8.26
CA ASN A 41 5.16 7.18 -7.51
C ASN A 41 4.64 7.29 -6.07
N VAL A 42 4.37 6.14 -5.47
CA VAL A 42 4.01 6.06 -4.05
C VAL A 42 5.25 5.68 -3.27
N THR A 43 5.56 6.45 -2.24
CA THR A 43 6.70 6.21 -1.38
C THR A 43 6.24 5.48 -0.12
N ILE A 44 6.86 4.35 0.17
CA ILE A 44 6.61 3.63 1.41
C ILE A 44 7.53 4.21 2.46
N ILE A 45 6.96 4.87 3.46
CA ILE A 45 7.71 5.61 4.49
C ILE A 45 7.71 4.91 5.84
N GLY A 46 6.99 3.82 5.96
CA GLY A 46 6.96 3.05 7.19
C GLY A 46 6.33 1.71 6.97
N MET A 47 6.63 0.79 7.88
CA MET A 47 6.11 -0.56 7.81
C MET A 47 5.97 -1.10 9.23
N ARG A 48 4.85 -1.75 9.50
CA ARG A 48 4.60 -2.39 10.78
C ARG A 48 4.10 -3.81 10.55
N PHE A 49 4.75 -4.76 11.16
CA PHE A 49 4.38 -6.17 11.09
C PHE A 49 3.65 -6.59 12.36
N ILE A 50 2.55 -7.30 12.20
CA ILE A 50 1.76 -7.81 13.32
C ILE A 50 1.47 -9.29 13.06
N GLU A 51 1.88 -10.13 13.98
CA GLU A 51 1.49 -11.53 13.95
C GLU A 51 0.03 -11.65 14.39
N SER A 52 -0.72 -12.50 13.68
CA SER A 52 -2.10 -12.75 14.04
C SER A 52 -2.18 -13.81 15.13
N ASP A 53 -2.83 -13.49 16.23
CA ASP A 53 -3.13 -14.43 17.30
C ASP A 53 -4.52 -15.05 17.14
N SER A 54 -5.21 -14.73 16.06
CA SER A 54 -6.56 -15.20 15.84
C SER A 54 -6.58 -16.69 15.53
N LEU A 55 -7.48 -17.42 16.17
CA LEU A 55 -7.72 -18.83 15.86
C LEU A 55 -8.49 -19.00 14.55
N ILE A 56 -9.17 -17.95 14.12
CA ILE A 56 -10.00 -17.97 12.92
C ILE A 56 -9.19 -17.56 11.70
N ASP A 57 -8.40 -16.50 11.83
CA ASP A 57 -7.56 -16.02 10.75
C ASP A 57 -6.09 -16.10 11.19
N LYS A 58 -5.37 -17.03 10.58
CA LYS A 58 -3.96 -17.28 10.89
C LYS A 58 -3.00 -16.45 10.06
N ARG A 59 -3.53 -15.56 9.21
CA ARG A 59 -2.68 -14.71 8.39
C ARG A 59 -2.05 -13.62 9.25
N HIS A 60 -0.85 -13.25 8.89
CA HIS A 60 -0.21 -12.09 9.49
C HIS A 60 -0.68 -10.81 8.80
N VAL A 61 -0.52 -9.70 9.49
CA VAL A 61 -0.87 -8.39 8.95
C VAL A 61 0.39 -7.56 8.86
N ILE A 62 0.60 -6.97 7.70
CA ILE A 62 1.65 -5.97 7.53
C ILE A 62 0.98 -4.67 7.10
N THR A 63 1.26 -3.60 7.84
CA THR A 63 0.70 -2.29 7.54
C THR A 63 1.80 -1.40 6.99
N PHE A 64 1.58 -0.88 5.79
CA PHE A 64 2.47 0.04 5.14
C PHE A 64 1.95 1.46 5.27
N LYS A 65 2.83 2.36 5.62
CA LYS A 65 2.55 3.79 5.60
C LYS A 65 3.02 4.32 4.25
N ALA A 66 2.08 4.71 3.41
CA ALA A 66 2.33 5.07 2.02
C ALA A 66 2.05 6.55 1.80
N LEU A 67 2.97 7.23 1.14
CA LEU A 67 2.88 8.65 0.82
C LEU A 67 2.76 8.82 -0.69
N GLY A 68 1.71 9.50 -1.13
CA GLY A 68 1.50 9.77 -2.55
C GLY A 68 0.30 10.68 -2.78
N THR A 69 0.00 10.94 -4.04
CA THR A 69 -1.22 11.65 -4.39
C THR A 69 -2.42 10.71 -4.26
N TYR A 70 -3.59 11.29 -4.13
CA TYR A 70 -4.84 10.53 -4.04
C TYR A 70 -4.98 9.53 -5.19
N ASP A 71 -4.75 10.01 -6.42
CA ASP A 71 -4.86 9.16 -7.60
C ASP A 71 -3.85 8.02 -7.60
N ASN A 72 -2.60 8.33 -7.24
CA ASN A 72 -1.55 7.32 -7.22
C ASN A 72 -1.79 6.27 -6.14
N LEU A 73 -2.25 6.70 -4.98
CA LEU A 73 -2.60 5.79 -3.89
C LEU A 73 -3.77 4.87 -4.28
N ASN A 74 -4.77 5.41 -4.95
CA ASN A 74 -5.90 4.63 -5.44
C ASN A 74 -5.48 3.59 -6.48
N LYS A 75 -4.58 3.96 -7.39
CA LYS A 75 -4.07 3.03 -8.40
C LYS A 75 -3.28 1.89 -7.76
N LEU A 76 -2.46 2.22 -6.78
CA LEU A 76 -1.73 1.19 -6.04
C LEU A 76 -2.70 0.24 -5.35
N GLU A 77 -3.66 0.79 -4.66
CA GLU A 77 -4.67 0.03 -3.94
C GLU A 77 -5.46 -0.90 -4.86
N ALA A 78 -5.85 -0.41 -6.02
CA ALA A 78 -6.61 -1.19 -7.00
C ALA A 78 -5.83 -2.36 -7.57
N SER A 79 -4.51 -2.30 -7.55
CA SER A 79 -3.65 -3.37 -8.07
C SER A 79 -3.46 -4.53 -7.09
N ILE A 80 -3.70 -4.29 -5.79
CA ILE A 80 -3.40 -5.29 -4.76
C ILE A 80 -4.24 -6.56 -4.87
N PRO A 81 -5.56 -6.51 -5.16
CA PRO A 81 -6.34 -7.74 -5.30
C PRO A 81 -5.87 -8.69 -6.39
N GLU A 82 -5.11 -8.19 -7.36
CA GLU A 82 -4.55 -9.00 -8.43
C GLU A 82 -3.23 -9.67 -8.04
N MET A 83 -2.68 -9.32 -6.89
CA MET A 83 -1.43 -9.89 -6.38
C MET A 83 -1.71 -11.17 -5.62
N ASP A 84 -0.99 -12.24 -5.96
CA ASP A 84 -1.17 -13.53 -5.31
C ASP A 84 -0.77 -13.46 -3.83
N GLY A 85 -1.58 -14.10 -3.01
CA GLY A 85 -1.25 -14.28 -1.59
C GLY A 85 -1.49 -13.07 -0.71
N MET A 86 -2.07 -12.00 -1.24
CA MET A 86 -2.34 -10.79 -0.47
C MET A 86 -3.79 -10.35 -0.57
N ASP A 87 -4.34 -9.95 0.56
CA ASP A 87 -5.62 -9.26 0.65
C ASP A 87 -5.38 -7.90 1.29
N ILE A 88 -6.19 -6.94 0.91
CA ILE A 88 -6.06 -5.59 1.41
C ILE A 88 -7.17 -5.25 2.40
N PHE A 89 -6.79 -4.55 3.45
CA PHE A 89 -7.72 -3.87 4.32
C PHE A 89 -7.32 -2.41 4.40
N LYS A 90 -8.22 -1.53 3.97
CA LYS A 90 -7.95 -0.10 3.95
C LYS A 90 -8.46 0.56 5.22
N GLN A 91 -7.58 1.26 5.89
CA GLN A 91 -7.96 2.15 6.97
C GLN A 91 -7.89 3.58 6.48
N ASN A 92 -9.02 4.26 6.52
CA ASN A 92 -9.08 5.69 6.28
C ASN A 92 -8.88 6.42 7.59
N ASP A 93 -7.98 7.35 7.56
CA ASP A 93 -7.92 8.35 8.61
C ASP A 93 -8.93 9.45 8.34
#